data_12c079959ee304494017a51ef2cc79b5
#
_entry.id   12c079959ee304494017a51ef2cc79b5
#
_cell.length_a   1.000
_cell.length_b   1.000
_cell.length_c   1.000
_cell.angle_alpha   90.00
_cell.angle_beta   90.00
_cell.angle_gamma   90.00
#
_symmetry.space_group_name_H-M   'P 1'
#
loop_
_entity.id
_entity.type
_entity.pdbx_description
1 polymer ?
#
loop_
_entity_poly.entity_id
_entity_poly.type
_entity_poly.pdbx_seq_one_letter_code
_entity_poly.pdbx_strand_id
1 'polypeptide(L)'
;MFGFTHGCLPLRRWDELNAFFHKSGAKIVFGLNAMNGRVPLPDGSMGGPWDYTNAASLIHYTAYKGYHIHGWELGNELSGNGVGTRIGAGQYAADVITLKTIVDDIYRSNPSKPLVLAPGGFFDPGWFTELIVKTKPNLLNVITHHIYNLGAGRDTNLIEKILNPSVLDGMVSIFSNLQGILKSTGTSTVAWVGEAGGAYNSGHHLVTDAFVFSFWFLDQLGMSAKYDTKSYCRQSLIGGNYGLLNTTTFQPNPDYYSALLWHRLMGTKVLATTFNGTNKIRAYAHCARDSPGITLLLINLSGNTKTEVSVTAQAAPAAGAHKHGARTGYTTAQVSVTNQAAAAGEHKHGGRRHGRKFGHAPAPGFAAAADGATRDEYHLTPKGGDLRSQVMLLNGRALATGADGSIPRLEPVKVDAAQPIAVAPYSIVFVRISHFHAPACS
;
A
#
# COMPACT_ATOMS: atom_id res chain seq x y z
N MET A 1 13.29 11.74 -26.56
CA MET A 1 13.57 11.95 -25.11
C MET A 1 13.38 10.59 -24.45
N PHE A 2 14.33 10.15 -23.64
CA PHE A 2 14.25 8.84 -22.99
C PHE A 2 12.99 8.75 -22.11
N GLY A 3 12.24 7.64 -22.23
CA GLY A 3 11.00 7.43 -21.49
C GLY A 3 9.74 8.06 -22.10
N PHE A 4 9.87 8.95 -23.08
CA PHE A 4 8.73 9.59 -23.74
C PHE A 4 8.71 9.23 -25.22
N THR A 5 7.58 8.70 -25.69
CA THR A 5 7.37 8.32 -27.09
C THR A 5 6.17 9.06 -27.67
N HIS A 6 6.19 9.26 -28.99
CA HIS A 6 5.01 9.77 -29.69
C HIS A 6 3.94 8.68 -29.75
N GLY A 7 2.71 9.07 -29.47
CA GLY A 7 1.55 8.19 -29.52
C GLY A 7 0.28 8.98 -29.79
N CYS A 8 -0.76 8.26 -30.19
CA CYS A 8 -2.09 8.81 -30.38
C CYS A 8 -3.10 7.90 -29.69
N LEU A 9 -3.98 8.49 -28.87
CA LEU A 9 -5.15 7.82 -28.32
C LEU A 9 -6.38 8.27 -29.09
N PRO A 10 -6.87 7.51 -30.11
CA PRO A 10 -8.10 7.85 -30.82
C PRO A 10 -9.30 7.86 -29.88
N LEU A 11 -10.25 8.75 -30.08
CA LEU A 11 -11.47 8.84 -29.24
C LEU A 11 -12.23 7.51 -29.19
N ARG A 12 -12.28 6.75 -30.29
CA ARG A 12 -12.86 5.41 -30.30
C ARG A 12 -12.17 4.49 -29.27
N ARG A 13 -10.84 4.53 -29.17
CA ARG A 13 -10.12 3.72 -28.18
C ARG A 13 -10.41 4.22 -26.76
N TRP A 14 -10.56 5.51 -26.57
CA TRP A 14 -10.97 6.08 -25.29
C TRP A 14 -12.38 5.61 -24.88
N ASP A 15 -13.33 5.55 -25.84
CA ASP A 15 -14.67 5.00 -25.59
C ASP A 15 -14.62 3.51 -25.18
N GLU A 16 -13.81 2.70 -25.89
CA GLU A 16 -13.61 1.28 -25.58
C GLU A 16 -13.02 1.09 -24.16
N LEU A 17 -12.04 1.89 -23.77
CA LEU A 17 -11.46 1.87 -22.42
C LEU A 17 -12.49 2.25 -21.36
N ASN A 18 -13.28 3.28 -21.58
CA ASN A 18 -14.32 3.68 -20.63
C ASN A 18 -15.43 2.61 -20.50
N ALA A 19 -15.79 1.94 -21.58
CA ALA A 19 -16.71 0.80 -21.54
C ALA A 19 -16.14 -0.36 -20.71
N PHE A 20 -14.87 -0.68 -20.88
CA PHE A 20 -14.16 -1.68 -20.08
C PHE A 20 -14.12 -1.31 -18.60
N PHE A 21 -13.74 -0.08 -18.28
CA PHE A 21 -13.66 0.40 -16.89
C PHE A 21 -15.02 0.39 -16.21
N HIS A 22 -16.07 0.82 -16.91
CA HIS A 22 -17.44 0.75 -16.40
C HIS A 22 -17.85 -0.70 -16.10
N LYS A 23 -17.58 -1.62 -17.03
CA LYS A 23 -17.91 -3.05 -16.89
C LYS A 23 -17.15 -3.72 -15.74
N SER A 24 -15.88 -3.32 -15.52
CA SER A 24 -15.03 -3.85 -14.45
C SER A 24 -15.27 -3.18 -13.09
N GLY A 25 -15.99 -2.05 -13.04
CA GLY A 25 -16.19 -1.25 -11.83
C GLY A 25 -14.92 -0.48 -11.40
N ALA A 26 -13.93 -0.34 -12.29
CA ALA A 26 -12.66 0.34 -11.98
C ALA A 26 -12.87 1.85 -11.75
N LYS A 27 -12.13 2.40 -10.79
CA LYS A 27 -11.96 3.84 -10.59
C LYS A 27 -10.75 4.29 -11.40
N ILE A 28 -10.95 5.25 -12.31
CA ILE A 28 -9.91 5.66 -13.26
C ILE A 28 -9.23 6.93 -12.78
N VAL A 29 -7.90 6.88 -12.67
CA VAL A 29 -7.04 8.06 -12.72
C VAL A 29 -6.28 8.00 -14.03
N PHE A 30 -6.39 9.05 -14.84
CA PHE A 30 -5.76 9.09 -16.17
C PHE A 30 -4.67 10.13 -16.22
N GLY A 31 -3.46 9.71 -16.66
CA GLY A 31 -2.28 10.56 -16.80
C GLY A 31 -2.34 11.42 -18.06
N LEU A 32 -2.16 12.73 -17.91
CA LEU A 32 -2.12 13.71 -18.99
C LEU A 32 -0.67 14.05 -19.36
N ASN A 33 -0.42 14.25 -20.64
CA ASN A 33 0.89 14.68 -21.11
C ASN A 33 1.19 16.12 -20.67
N ALA A 34 2.15 16.29 -19.76
CA ALA A 34 2.60 17.58 -19.26
C ALA A 34 3.72 18.20 -20.10
N MET A 35 4.12 17.60 -21.23
CA MET A 35 5.27 18.05 -22.03
C MET A 35 4.89 18.96 -23.20
N ASN A 36 3.61 19.04 -23.60
CA ASN A 36 3.18 19.90 -24.69
C ASN A 36 3.52 21.37 -24.42
N GLY A 37 4.01 22.07 -25.45
CA GLY A 37 4.38 23.49 -25.39
C GLY A 37 5.69 23.79 -24.67
N ARG A 38 6.37 22.79 -24.10
CA ARG A 38 7.64 22.98 -23.39
C ARG A 38 8.81 23.24 -24.33
N VAL A 39 9.75 24.01 -23.83
CA VAL A 39 11.03 24.30 -24.46
C VAL A 39 12.19 23.76 -23.63
N PRO A 40 13.22 23.15 -24.25
CA PRO A 40 14.40 22.71 -23.55
C PRO A 40 15.16 23.91 -22.95
N LEU A 41 15.66 23.74 -21.72
CA LEU A 41 16.53 24.69 -21.05
C LEU A 41 17.98 24.18 -21.03
N PRO A 42 18.99 25.10 -20.86
CA PRO A 42 20.41 24.72 -20.90
C PRO A 42 20.83 23.70 -19.85
N ASP A 43 20.11 23.60 -18.74
CA ASP A 43 20.36 22.65 -17.65
C ASP A 43 19.73 21.27 -17.83
N GLY A 44 19.17 21.00 -19.03
CA GLY A 44 18.51 19.75 -19.37
C GLY A 44 17.08 19.63 -18.86
N SER A 45 16.55 20.64 -18.17
CA SER A 45 15.12 20.70 -17.80
C SER A 45 14.26 21.23 -18.95
N MET A 46 12.94 21.17 -18.74
CA MET A 46 11.96 21.74 -19.68
C MET A 46 11.25 22.93 -19.03
N GLY A 47 11.22 24.05 -19.73
CA GLY A 47 10.58 25.28 -19.29
C GLY A 47 9.38 25.68 -20.14
N GLY A 48 8.79 26.83 -19.82
CA GLY A 48 7.60 27.36 -20.47
C GLY A 48 6.29 26.78 -19.93
N PRO A 49 5.16 27.43 -20.22
CA PRO A 49 3.85 26.98 -19.78
C PRO A 49 3.44 25.68 -20.49
N TRP A 50 2.60 24.91 -19.82
CA TRP A 50 1.97 23.74 -20.43
C TRP A 50 0.93 24.14 -21.47
N ASP A 51 1.04 23.61 -22.69
CA ASP A 51 -0.06 23.68 -23.67
C ASP A 51 -1.11 22.62 -23.33
N TYR A 52 -2.17 23.06 -22.72
CA TYR A 52 -3.28 22.22 -22.24
C TYR A 52 -4.37 21.95 -23.29
N THR A 53 -4.27 22.48 -24.51
CA THR A 53 -5.34 22.47 -25.54
C THR A 53 -5.86 21.05 -25.81
N ASN A 54 -4.94 20.10 -26.00
CA ASN A 54 -5.30 18.70 -26.23
C ASN A 54 -5.94 18.05 -25.00
N ALA A 55 -5.37 18.27 -23.81
CA ALA A 55 -5.90 17.73 -22.56
C ALA A 55 -7.30 18.29 -22.26
N ALA A 56 -7.52 19.59 -22.40
CA ALA A 56 -8.83 20.21 -22.21
C ALA A 56 -9.86 19.61 -23.17
N SER A 57 -9.49 19.36 -24.43
CA SER A 57 -10.37 18.74 -25.44
C SER A 57 -10.78 17.32 -25.01
N LEU A 58 -9.84 16.50 -24.51
CA LEU A 58 -10.14 15.16 -24.01
C LEU A 58 -11.03 15.18 -22.75
N ILE A 59 -10.76 16.08 -21.81
CA ILE A 59 -11.55 16.25 -20.57
C ILE A 59 -12.99 16.68 -20.93
N HIS A 60 -13.13 17.63 -21.87
CA HIS A 60 -14.43 18.09 -22.34
C HIS A 60 -15.22 16.94 -23.02
N TYR A 61 -14.56 16.20 -23.93
CA TYR A 61 -15.17 15.05 -24.59
C TYR A 61 -15.64 14.01 -23.56
N THR A 62 -14.81 13.71 -22.56
CA THR A 62 -15.09 12.76 -21.49
C THR A 62 -16.32 13.16 -20.68
N ALA A 63 -16.41 14.44 -20.30
CA ALA A 63 -17.55 14.99 -19.60
C ALA A 63 -18.83 14.99 -20.47
N TYR A 64 -18.71 15.38 -21.74
CA TYR A 64 -19.81 15.37 -22.70
C TYR A 64 -20.41 13.95 -22.89
N LYS A 65 -19.55 12.93 -22.93
CA LYS A 65 -19.96 11.52 -23.03
C LYS A 65 -20.50 10.95 -21.70
N GLY A 66 -20.47 11.69 -20.63
CA GLY A 66 -20.87 11.22 -19.29
C GLY A 66 -19.98 10.14 -18.70
N TYR A 67 -18.71 10.04 -19.14
CA TYR A 67 -17.77 9.06 -18.59
C TYR A 67 -17.28 9.47 -17.20
N HIS A 68 -17.22 8.52 -16.29
CA HIS A 68 -16.81 8.74 -14.90
C HIS A 68 -15.30 8.56 -14.74
N ILE A 69 -14.58 9.65 -14.66
CA ILE A 69 -13.15 9.66 -14.31
C ILE A 69 -13.02 10.06 -12.84
N HIS A 70 -12.26 9.29 -12.07
CA HIS A 70 -12.02 9.58 -10.65
C HIS A 70 -11.02 10.72 -10.47
N GLY A 71 -10.02 10.81 -11.33
CA GLY A 71 -9.03 11.89 -11.31
C GLY A 71 -8.23 12.02 -12.59
N TRP A 72 -7.68 13.22 -12.78
CA TRP A 72 -6.75 13.58 -13.85
C TRP A 72 -5.38 13.85 -13.22
N GLU A 73 -4.37 13.12 -13.64
CA GLU A 73 -3.00 13.27 -13.15
C GLU A 73 -2.15 14.02 -14.18
N LEU A 74 -1.45 15.08 -13.75
CA LEU A 74 -0.59 15.85 -14.66
C LEU A 74 0.82 15.27 -14.68
N GLY A 75 1.24 14.76 -15.84
CA GLY A 75 2.60 14.32 -16.13
C GLY A 75 2.96 12.94 -15.58
N ASN A 76 4.23 12.59 -15.78
CA ASN A 76 4.85 11.37 -15.29
C ASN A 76 6.36 11.58 -15.12
N GLU A 77 6.88 11.36 -13.90
CA GLU A 77 8.30 11.36 -13.53
C GLU A 77 9.09 12.62 -13.96
N LEU A 78 8.48 13.78 -13.79
CA LEU A 78 9.05 15.08 -14.13
C LEU A 78 9.47 15.91 -12.91
N SER A 79 9.32 15.35 -11.69
CA SER A 79 9.68 15.98 -10.41
C SER A 79 11.16 15.77 -10.05
N GLY A 80 11.72 16.65 -9.25
CA GLY A 80 13.10 16.54 -8.78
C GLY A 80 14.10 16.42 -9.93
N ASN A 81 14.84 15.33 -10.00
CA ASN A 81 15.75 15.03 -11.11
C ASN A 81 15.05 14.50 -12.36
N GLY A 82 13.81 14.03 -12.22
CA GLY A 82 13.01 13.48 -13.31
C GLY A 82 13.54 12.16 -13.87
N VAL A 83 12.86 11.65 -14.89
CA VAL A 83 13.34 10.54 -15.73
C VAL A 83 13.37 11.04 -17.19
N GLY A 84 14.56 11.16 -17.74
CA GLY A 84 14.79 11.72 -19.07
C GLY A 84 14.76 13.24 -19.14
N THR A 85 13.95 13.92 -18.33
CA THR A 85 13.94 15.37 -18.13
C THR A 85 13.20 15.71 -16.83
N ARG A 86 13.15 17.02 -16.49
CA ARG A 86 12.45 17.54 -15.31
C ARG A 86 11.80 18.89 -15.60
N ILE A 87 10.85 19.28 -14.76
CA ILE A 87 10.21 20.60 -14.76
C ILE A 87 10.33 21.20 -13.37
N GLY A 88 10.64 22.48 -13.25
CA GLY A 88 10.72 23.17 -11.97
C GLY A 88 9.37 23.19 -11.23
N ALA A 89 9.39 23.03 -9.90
CA ALA A 89 8.18 22.91 -9.09
C ALA A 89 7.26 24.13 -9.21
N GLY A 90 7.83 25.32 -9.33
CA GLY A 90 7.06 26.55 -9.52
C GLY A 90 6.24 26.58 -10.80
N GLN A 91 6.82 26.19 -11.92
CA GLN A 91 6.11 26.06 -13.20
C GLN A 91 5.09 24.93 -13.13
N TYR A 92 5.46 23.81 -12.55
CA TYR A 92 4.55 22.67 -12.39
C TYR A 92 3.31 23.03 -11.57
N ALA A 93 3.48 23.82 -10.50
CA ALA A 93 2.36 24.31 -9.70
C ALA A 93 1.40 25.19 -10.52
N ALA A 94 1.92 26.09 -11.36
CA ALA A 94 1.09 26.92 -12.24
C ALA A 94 0.28 26.06 -13.22
N ASP A 95 0.86 24.99 -13.74
CA ASP A 95 0.20 24.08 -14.67
C ASP A 95 -0.86 23.21 -13.97
N VAL A 96 -0.62 22.79 -12.72
CA VAL A 96 -1.63 22.12 -11.87
C VAL A 96 -2.82 23.04 -11.60
N ILE A 97 -2.58 24.32 -11.33
CA ILE A 97 -3.64 25.32 -11.14
C ILE A 97 -4.46 25.47 -12.44
N THR A 98 -3.79 25.48 -13.58
CA THR A 98 -4.45 25.51 -14.90
C THR A 98 -5.33 24.27 -15.09
N LEU A 99 -4.82 23.07 -14.81
CA LEU A 99 -5.62 21.83 -14.87
C LEU A 99 -6.83 21.88 -13.92
N LYS A 100 -6.63 22.36 -12.70
CA LYS A 100 -7.73 22.53 -11.74
C LYS A 100 -8.83 23.46 -12.25
N THR A 101 -8.45 24.56 -12.87
CA THR A 101 -9.39 25.51 -13.50
C THR A 101 -10.18 24.84 -14.62
N ILE A 102 -9.52 24.10 -15.51
CA ILE A 102 -10.17 23.36 -16.61
C ILE A 102 -11.17 22.34 -16.07
N VAL A 103 -10.78 21.57 -15.05
CA VAL A 103 -11.68 20.57 -14.42
C VAL A 103 -12.87 21.27 -13.75
N ASP A 104 -12.63 22.34 -13.00
CA ASP A 104 -13.72 23.06 -12.32
C ASP A 104 -14.71 23.68 -13.28
N ASP A 105 -14.27 24.19 -14.43
CA ASP A 105 -15.11 24.79 -15.45
C ASP A 105 -15.92 23.73 -16.21
N ILE A 106 -15.28 22.67 -16.68
CA ILE A 106 -15.95 21.63 -17.47
C ILE A 106 -16.97 20.87 -16.61
N TYR A 107 -16.62 20.57 -15.36
CA TYR A 107 -17.50 19.83 -14.42
C TYR A 107 -18.29 20.75 -13.47
N ARG A 108 -18.51 22.02 -13.87
CA ARG A 108 -19.17 23.02 -13.01
C ARG A 108 -20.51 22.58 -12.47
N SER A 109 -21.32 21.91 -13.29
CA SER A 109 -22.67 21.43 -12.92
C SER A 109 -22.68 20.02 -12.34
N ASN A 110 -21.51 19.37 -12.23
CA ASN A 110 -21.43 18.02 -11.70
C ASN A 110 -21.18 18.06 -10.19
N PRO A 111 -22.02 17.40 -9.34
CA PRO A 111 -21.82 17.39 -7.89
C PRO A 111 -20.54 16.66 -7.46
N SER A 112 -20.02 15.77 -8.28
CA SER A 112 -18.77 15.04 -8.02
C SER A 112 -17.76 15.32 -9.13
N LYS A 113 -16.83 16.24 -8.87
CA LYS A 113 -15.77 16.58 -9.80
C LYS A 113 -14.61 15.58 -9.73
N PRO A 114 -13.93 15.27 -10.85
CA PRO A 114 -12.68 14.52 -10.82
C PRO A 114 -11.63 15.20 -9.94
N LEU A 115 -10.82 14.40 -9.26
CA LEU A 115 -9.66 14.86 -8.51
C LEU A 115 -8.58 15.37 -9.47
N VAL A 116 -7.78 16.32 -9.01
CA VAL A 116 -6.53 16.73 -9.67
C VAL A 116 -5.36 16.13 -8.91
N LEU A 117 -4.55 15.36 -9.62
CA LEU A 117 -3.39 14.66 -9.07
C LEU A 117 -2.10 15.15 -9.74
N ALA A 118 -1.01 15.13 -9.01
CA ALA A 118 0.35 15.42 -9.49
C ALA A 118 1.38 14.98 -8.41
N PRO A 119 2.66 14.84 -8.76
CA PRO A 119 3.27 14.91 -10.09
C PRO A 119 3.43 13.56 -10.77
N GLY A 120 3.04 12.43 -10.13
CA GLY A 120 3.36 11.10 -10.64
C GLY A 120 4.87 10.91 -10.82
N GLY A 121 5.67 11.10 -9.76
CA GLY A 121 7.11 11.05 -9.88
C GLY A 121 7.85 10.70 -8.58
N PHE A 122 9.18 10.58 -8.66
CA PHE A 122 9.98 10.25 -7.48
C PHE A 122 9.97 11.38 -6.46
N PHE A 123 9.90 10.99 -5.18
CA PHE A 123 9.83 11.95 -4.09
C PHE A 123 11.14 12.74 -3.95
N ASP A 124 11.01 14.06 -4.04
CA ASP A 124 12.04 15.04 -3.72
C ASP A 124 11.46 16.03 -2.69
N PRO A 125 12.01 16.11 -1.48
CA PRO A 125 11.42 16.90 -0.39
C PRO A 125 11.26 18.38 -0.74
N GLY A 126 12.26 18.99 -1.36
CA GLY A 126 12.23 20.42 -1.72
C GLY A 126 11.20 20.71 -2.80
N TRP A 127 11.23 19.94 -3.86
CA TRP A 127 10.34 20.06 -5.01
C TRP A 127 8.87 19.81 -4.59
N PHE A 128 8.61 18.76 -3.81
CA PHE A 128 7.27 18.43 -3.31
C PHE A 128 6.74 19.50 -2.35
N THR A 129 7.60 20.02 -1.47
CA THR A 129 7.21 21.13 -0.58
C THR A 129 6.80 22.36 -1.35
N GLU A 130 7.56 22.76 -2.38
CA GLU A 130 7.24 23.91 -3.21
C GLU A 130 5.92 23.72 -3.97
N LEU A 131 5.71 22.54 -4.59
CA LEU A 131 4.46 22.22 -5.27
C LEU A 131 3.27 22.36 -4.32
N ILE A 132 3.33 21.72 -3.14
CA ILE A 132 2.25 21.74 -2.14
C ILE A 132 1.97 23.16 -1.68
N VAL A 133 3.01 23.93 -1.36
CA VAL A 133 2.85 25.32 -0.86
C VAL A 133 2.19 26.21 -1.91
N LYS A 134 2.58 26.07 -3.20
CA LYS A 134 2.04 26.90 -4.30
C LYS A 134 0.63 26.49 -4.74
N THR A 135 0.19 25.28 -4.42
CA THR A 135 -1.16 24.78 -4.77
C THR A 135 -2.15 24.79 -3.60
N LYS A 136 -1.79 25.45 -2.48
CA LYS A 136 -2.69 25.62 -1.33
C LYS A 136 -3.90 26.50 -1.65
N PRO A 137 -5.01 26.33 -0.89
CA PRO A 137 -5.20 25.29 0.14
C PRO A 137 -5.67 23.95 -0.44
N ASN A 138 -6.28 23.90 -1.64
CA ASN A 138 -6.98 22.74 -2.18
C ASN A 138 -6.98 22.66 -3.72
N LEU A 139 -6.03 23.31 -4.40
CA LEU A 139 -5.92 23.26 -5.87
C LEU A 139 -5.35 21.93 -6.36
N LEU A 140 -4.49 21.29 -5.56
CA LEU A 140 -4.04 19.92 -5.74
C LEU A 140 -4.76 19.02 -4.74
N ASN A 141 -5.54 18.05 -5.22
CA ASN A 141 -6.29 17.14 -4.34
C ASN A 141 -5.41 16.01 -3.82
N VAL A 142 -4.55 15.46 -4.68
CA VAL A 142 -3.70 14.33 -4.36
C VAL A 142 -2.28 14.59 -4.83
N ILE A 143 -1.32 14.40 -3.94
CA ILE A 143 0.09 14.33 -4.30
C ILE A 143 0.51 12.88 -4.47
N THR A 144 1.08 12.56 -5.63
CA THR A 144 1.45 11.20 -6.02
C THR A 144 2.96 11.03 -6.10
N HIS A 145 3.47 9.89 -5.62
CA HIS A 145 4.87 9.54 -5.79
C HIS A 145 5.06 8.09 -6.24
N HIS A 146 6.26 7.79 -6.79
CA HIS A 146 6.62 6.49 -7.35
C HIS A 146 7.63 5.76 -6.48
N ILE A 147 7.58 4.42 -6.46
CA ILE A 147 8.43 3.57 -5.64
C ILE A 147 9.04 2.41 -6.45
N TYR A 148 10.38 2.42 -6.55
CA TYR A 148 11.20 1.36 -7.14
C TYR A 148 12.46 1.11 -6.30
N ASN A 149 12.26 0.89 -5.01
CA ASN A 149 13.31 0.85 -3.98
C ASN A 149 14.21 -0.40 -4.02
N LEU A 150 13.86 -1.42 -4.79
CA LEU A 150 14.69 -2.62 -4.96
C LEU A 150 15.76 -2.44 -6.06
N GLY A 151 15.63 -1.39 -6.89
CA GLY A 151 16.56 -1.11 -7.99
C GLY A 151 16.17 -1.77 -9.31
N ALA A 152 17.18 -2.10 -10.14
CA ALA A 152 16.93 -2.64 -11.47
C ALA A 152 16.42 -4.08 -11.44
N GLY A 153 15.47 -4.42 -12.34
CA GLY A 153 14.98 -5.80 -12.48
C GLY A 153 16.05 -6.81 -12.85
N ARG A 154 17.16 -6.38 -13.47
CA ARG A 154 18.31 -7.24 -13.77
C ARG A 154 19.23 -7.56 -12.56
N ASP A 155 18.96 -6.98 -11.39
CA ASP A 155 19.75 -7.24 -10.19
C ASP A 155 19.53 -8.68 -9.71
N THR A 156 20.62 -9.42 -9.56
CA THR A 156 20.59 -10.83 -9.13
C THR A 156 20.31 -11.00 -7.64
N ASN A 157 20.44 -9.91 -6.85
CA ASN A 157 20.24 -9.91 -5.38
C ASN A 157 18.84 -9.44 -4.96
N LEU A 158 17.86 -9.44 -5.86
CA LEU A 158 16.51 -8.96 -5.55
C LEU A 158 15.84 -9.75 -4.42
N ILE A 159 16.02 -11.07 -4.37
CA ILE A 159 15.45 -11.91 -3.31
C ILE A 159 16.05 -11.54 -1.95
N GLU A 160 17.36 -11.40 -1.88
CA GLU A 160 18.07 -10.99 -0.66
C GLU A 160 17.61 -9.61 -0.19
N LYS A 161 17.40 -8.67 -1.12
CA LYS A 161 16.86 -7.34 -0.81
C LYS A 161 15.44 -7.40 -0.26
N ILE A 162 14.57 -8.22 -0.86
CA ILE A 162 13.18 -8.41 -0.40
C ILE A 162 13.16 -9.04 1.01
N LEU A 163 14.06 -9.97 1.31
CA LEU A 163 14.16 -10.64 2.59
C LEU A 163 14.98 -9.86 3.65
N ASN A 164 15.47 -8.66 3.30
CA ASN A 164 16.24 -7.82 4.20
C ASN A 164 15.37 -6.71 4.80
N PRO A 165 15.05 -6.78 6.11
CA PRO A 165 14.24 -5.76 6.78
C PRO A 165 14.78 -4.33 6.60
N SER A 166 16.10 -4.14 6.63
CA SER A 166 16.71 -2.81 6.51
C SER A 166 16.49 -2.20 5.13
N VAL A 167 16.42 -3.02 4.06
CA VAL A 167 16.09 -2.54 2.71
C VAL A 167 14.63 -2.11 2.63
N LEU A 168 13.72 -2.88 3.24
CA LEU A 168 12.30 -2.55 3.32
C LEU A 168 12.07 -1.28 4.15
N ASP A 169 12.75 -1.16 5.29
CA ASP A 169 12.68 0.02 6.17
C ASP A 169 13.22 1.31 5.53
N GLY A 170 14.04 1.20 4.49
CA GLY A 170 14.52 2.35 3.72
C GLY A 170 13.40 3.25 3.19
N MET A 171 12.20 2.74 3.01
CA MET A 171 11.03 3.51 2.54
C MET A 171 10.37 4.36 3.64
N VAL A 172 10.66 4.07 4.92
CA VAL A 172 10.09 4.81 6.07
C VAL A 172 10.36 6.31 5.95
N SER A 173 11.57 6.69 5.55
CA SER A 173 11.95 8.09 5.41
C SER A 173 11.11 8.84 4.36
N ILE A 174 10.79 8.21 3.24
CA ILE A 174 9.97 8.81 2.17
C ILE A 174 8.55 9.04 2.68
N PHE A 175 7.91 8.02 3.23
CA PHE A 175 6.55 8.13 3.75
C PHE A 175 6.44 9.12 4.91
N SER A 176 7.37 9.08 5.88
CA SER A 176 7.35 9.97 7.04
C SER A 176 7.62 11.43 6.67
N ASN A 177 8.56 11.67 5.75
CA ASN A 177 8.86 13.02 5.28
C ASN A 177 7.68 13.63 4.52
N LEU A 178 7.07 12.88 3.60
CA LEU A 178 5.90 13.34 2.87
C LEU A 178 4.73 13.63 3.83
N GLN A 179 4.46 12.74 4.79
CA GLN A 179 3.45 12.98 5.83
C GLN A 179 3.78 14.23 6.65
N GLY A 180 5.05 14.44 7.00
CA GLY A 180 5.53 15.62 7.72
C GLY A 180 5.29 16.91 6.93
N ILE A 181 5.59 16.93 5.62
CA ILE A 181 5.35 18.07 4.73
C ILE A 181 3.85 18.39 4.66
N LEU A 182 3.00 17.39 4.46
CA LEU A 182 1.54 17.61 4.40
C LEU A 182 0.97 18.19 5.70
N LYS A 183 1.42 17.66 6.84
CA LYS A 183 1.01 18.18 8.17
C LYS A 183 1.51 19.59 8.42
N SER A 184 2.77 19.88 8.17
CA SER A 184 3.39 21.18 8.46
C SER A 184 2.88 22.30 7.56
N THR A 185 2.51 21.98 6.31
CA THR A 185 1.97 22.97 5.36
C THR A 185 0.49 23.29 5.60
N GLY A 186 -0.24 22.45 6.35
CA GLY A 186 -1.67 22.65 6.62
C GLY A 186 -2.55 22.56 5.37
N THR A 187 -2.11 21.83 4.34
CA THR A 187 -2.88 21.58 3.12
C THR A 187 -3.96 20.53 3.34
N SER A 188 -5.00 20.53 2.51
CA SER A 188 -5.99 19.44 2.42
C SER A 188 -5.57 18.32 1.45
N THR A 189 -4.46 18.50 0.75
CA THR A 189 -3.89 17.50 -0.18
C THR A 189 -3.55 16.22 0.56
N VAL A 190 -3.89 15.08 -0.03
CA VAL A 190 -3.57 13.75 0.51
C VAL A 190 -2.49 13.05 -0.31
N ALA A 191 -1.72 12.14 0.30
CA ALA A 191 -0.68 11.37 -0.39
C ALA A 191 -1.22 10.04 -0.95
N TRP A 192 -0.84 9.72 -2.20
CA TRP A 192 -0.98 8.41 -2.81
C TRP A 192 0.37 7.91 -3.34
N VAL A 193 0.57 6.61 -3.32
CA VAL A 193 1.56 6.00 -4.19
C VAL A 193 0.92 5.86 -5.57
N GLY A 194 1.37 6.68 -6.52
CA GLY A 194 0.83 6.75 -7.88
C GLY A 194 1.31 5.59 -8.75
N GLU A 195 2.53 5.09 -8.48
CA GLU A 195 3.11 3.95 -9.18
C GLU A 195 4.14 3.25 -8.31
N ALA A 196 4.09 1.91 -8.26
CA ALA A 196 5.08 1.13 -7.55
C ALA A 196 5.22 -0.28 -8.10
N GLY A 197 6.40 -0.61 -8.61
CA GLY A 197 6.75 -1.94 -9.13
C GLY A 197 7.92 -2.61 -8.40
N GLY A 198 8.50 -1.93 -7.40
CA GLY A 198 9.62 -2.41 -6.60
C GLY A 198 10.94 -2.48 -7.35
N ALA A 199 11.00 -3.21 -8.45
CA ALA A 199 12.18 -3.29 -9.32
C ALA A 199 11.84 -2.72 -10.71
N TYR A 200 12.56 -1.67 -11.13
CA TYR A 200 12.31 -1.00 -12.42
C TYR A 200 12.83 -1.81 -13.62
N ASN A 201 12.49 -1.37 -14.85
CA ASN A 201 12.75 -2.06 -16.13
C ASN A 201 12.07 -3.43 -16.19
N SER A 202 10.76 -3.44 -15.96
CA SER A 202 9.87 -4.61 -16.08
C SER A 202 10.05 -5.72 -15.05
N GLY A 203 10.74 -5.44 -13.93
CA GLY A 203 10.95 -6.44 -12.88
C GLY A 203 11.86 -7.59 -13.30
N HIS A 204 11.75 -8.75 -12.64
CA HIS A 204 12.56 -9.95 -12.86
C HIS A 204 11.68 -11.19 -12.83
N HIS A 205 11.73 -11.99 -13.90
CA HIS A 205 10.99 -13.24 -13.97
C HIS A 205 11.39 -14.23 -12.85
N LEU A 206 10.41 -14.92 -12.27
CA LEU A 206 10.54 -15.78 -11.10
C LEU A 206 11.05 -15.06 -9.83
N VAL A 207 10.93 -13.75 -9.79
CA VAL A 207 11.11 -12.94 -8.56
C VAL A 207 9.93 -12.01 -8.38
N THR A 208 9.72 -11.04 -9.29
CA THR A 208 8.67 -10.03 -9.15
C THR A 208 7.29 -10.50 -9.64
N ASP A 209 7.21 -11.67 -10.27
CA ASP A 209 5.99 -12.40 -10.65
C ASP A 209 5.82 -13.70 -9.83
N ALA A 210 6.58 -13.87 -8.75
CA ALA A 210 6.61 -15.05 -7.90
C ALA A 210 6.24 -14.72 -6.44
N PHE A 211 6.07 -15.76 -5.62
CA PHE A 211 5.62 -15.64 -4.22
C PHE A 211 6.47 -14.68 -3.38
N VAL A 212 7.80 -14.69 -3.55
CA VAL A 212 8.71 -13.84 -2.77
C VAL A 212 8.36 -12.36 -2.87
N PHE A 213 7.78 -11.92 -3.97
CA PHE A 213 7.44 -10.53 -4.16
C PHE A 213 6.26 -10.07 -3.32
N SER A 214 5.41 -11.00 -2.88
CA SER A 214 4.31 -10.71 -1.95
C SER A 214 4.80 -10.19 -0.59
N PHE A 215 6.02 -10.53 -0.17
CA PHE A 215 6.63 -9.95 1.03
C PHE A 215 6.84 -8.45 0.88
N TRP A 216 7.49 -8.03 -0.23
CA TRP A 216 7.68 -6.62 -0.53
C TRP A 216 6.34 -5.89 -0.68
N PHE A 217 5.43 -6.45 -1.47
CA PHE A 217 4.17 -5.78 -1.79
C PHE A 217 3.29 -5.55 -0.57
N LEU A 218 3.09 -6.56 0.25
CA LEU A 218 2.28 -6.44 1.46
C LEU A 218 2.94 -5.59 2.54
N ASP A 219 4.27 -5.62 2.65
CA ASP A 219 5.01 -4.73 3.52
C ASP A 219 4.86 -3.26 3.10
N GLN A 220 4.92 -2.98 1.79
CA GLN A 220 4.68 -1.64 1.25
C GLN A 220 3.26 -1.14 1.53
N LEU A 221 2.24 -1.99 1.37
CA LEU A 221 0.86 -1.63 1.69
C LEU A 221 0.70 -1.30 3.18
N GLY A 222 1.25 -2.13 4.06
CA GLY A 222 1.22 -1.90 5.51
C GLY A 222 1.96 -0.62 5.92
N MET A 223 3.15 -0.42 5.37
CA MET A 223 3.96 0.76 5.67
C MET A 223 3.31 2.04 5.15
N SER A 224 2.86 2.08 3.91
CA SER A 224 2.19 3.24 3.32
C SER A 224 0.94 3.63 4.13
N ALA A 225 0.13 2.65 4.52
CA ALA A 225 -1.05 2.86 5.34
C ALA A 225 -0.70 3.46 6.72
N LYS A 226 0.38 2.99 7.37
CA LYS A 226 0.87 3.52 8.66
C LYS A 226 1.22 5.01 8.59
N TYR A 227 1.66 5.50 7.43
CA TYR A 227 2.00 6.91 7.20
C TYR A 227 0.91 7.69 6.48
N ASP A 228 -0.34 7.26 6.60
CA ASP A 228 -1.52 7.98 6.09
C ASP A 228 -1.58 8.13 4.56
N THR A 229 -0.94 7.25 3.82
CA THR A 229 -1.10 7.15 2.37
C THR A 229 -2.48 6.57 2.05
N LYS A 230 -3.27 7.26 1.23
CA LYS A 230 -4.69 6.94 1.03
C LYS A 230 -4.96 5.92 -0.06
N SER A 231 -4.03 5.77 -1.02
CA SER A 231 -4.12 4.80 -2.10
C SER A 231 -2.74 4.32 -2.54
N TYR A 232 -2.69 3.13 -3.12
CA TYR A 232 -1.46 2.52 -3.60
C TYR A 232 -1.70 1.87 -4.96
N CYS A 233 -1.13 2.46 -6.02
CA CYS A 233 -1.25 1.98 -7.39
C CYS A 233 -0.07 1.06 -7.72
N ARG A 234 -0.36 -0.23 -7.83
CA ARG A 234 0.66 -1.24 -8.18
C ARG A 234 0.97 -1.20 -9.67
N GLN A 235 2.25 -1.13 -10.02
CA GLN A 235 2.78 -1.41 -11.34
C GLN A 235 3.02 -2.93 -11.44
N SER A 236 2.15 -3.66 -12.17
CA SER A 236 0.98 -3.26 -12.93
C SER A 236 -0.13 -4.32 -12.78
N LEU A 237 -1.34 -4.08 -13.32
CA LEU A 237 -2.34 -5.14 -13.43
C LEU A 237 -1.83 -6.24 -14.36
N ILE A 238 -1.35 -5.84 -15.55
CA ILE A 238 -0.75 -6.73 -16.54
C ILE A 238 0.37 -5.98 -17.28
N GLY A 239 1.48 -6.65 -17.51
CA GLY A 239 2.65 -6.07 -18.19
C GLY A 239 3.92 -6.23 -17.35
N GLY A 240 5.06 -6.44 -18.00
CA GLY A 240 6.33 -6.77 -17.35
C GLY A 240 6.27 -8.04 -16.52
N ASN A 241 7.32 -8.28 -15.76
CA ASN A 241 7.39 -9.39 -14.80
C ASN A 241 6.90 -9.00 -13.40
N TYR A 242 6.34 -7.82 -13.21
CA TYR A 242 5.75 -7.38 -11.94
C TYR A 242 4.21 -7.25 -12.00
N GLY A 243 3.60 -7.71 -13.09
CA GLY A 243 2.15 -7.69 -13.23
C GLY A 243 1.45 -8.59 -12.22
N LEU A 244 0.25 -8.18 -11.80
CA LEU A 244 -0.64 -9.02 -10.99
C LEU A 244 -1.16 -10.21 -11.80
N LEU A 245 -1.24 -10.06 -13.12
CA LEU A 245 -1.60 -11.11 -14.07
C LEU A 245 -0.40 -11.48 -14.94
N ASN A 246 -0.27 -12.76 -15.24
CA ASN A 246 0.72 -13.25 -16.21
C ASN A 246 0.40 -12.70 -17.61
N THR A 247 1.39 -12.16 -18.30
CA THR A 247 1.22 -11.48 -19.58
C THR A 247 0.80 -12.37 -20.74
N THR A 248 1.01 -13.68 -20.63
CA THR A 248 0.68 -14.67 -21.68
C THR A 248 -0.62 -15.39 -21.40
N THR A 249 -0.79 -15.86 -20.16
CA THR A 249 -1.91 -16.72 -19.78
C THR A 249 -3.06 -15.95 -19.13
N PHE A 250 -2.83 -14.70 -18.71
CA PHE A 250 -3.73 -13.86 -17.93
C PHE A 250 -4.11 -14.47 -16.56
N GLN A 251 -3.43 -15.53 -16.14
CA GLN A 251 -3.62 -16.14 -14.84
C GLN A 251 -3.06 -15.23 -13.74
N PRO A 252 -3.70 -15.19 -12.55
CA PRO A 252 -3.19 -14.45 -11.41
C PRO A 252 -1.80 -14.93 -10.97
N ASN A 253 -0.87 -14.00 -10.83
CA ASN A 253 0.38 -14.21 -10.12
C ASN A 253 0.14 -14.16 -8.59
N PRO A 254 1.07 -14.62 -7.74
CA PRO A 254 0.90 -14.63 -6.27
C PRO A 254 0.42 -13.30 -5.68
N ASP A 255 0.95 -12.18 -6.16
CA ASP A 255 0.59 -10.83 -5.67
C ASP A 255 -0.87 -10.44 -5.92
N TYR A 256 -1.53 -11.04 -6.91
CA TYR A 256 -2.95 -10.84 -7.12
C TYR A 256 -3.77 -11.33 -5.92
N TYR A 257 -3.44 -12.50 -5.40
CA TYR A 257 -4.12 -13.07 -4.23
C TYR A 257 -3.76 -12.30 -2.95
N SER A 258 -2.52 -11.80 -2.85
CA SER A 258 -2.08 -10.92 -1.78
C SER A 258 -2.88 -9.62 -1.76
N ALA A 259 -3.04 -8.97 -2.92
CA ALA A 259 -3.86 -7.77 -3.08
C ALA A 259 -5.33 -8.03 -2.74
N LEU A 260 -5.87 -9.18 -3.18
CA LEU A 260 -7.26 -9.55 -2.96
C LEU A 260 -7.56 -9.79 -1.48
N LEU A 261 -6.67 -10.48 -0.74
CA LEU A 261 -6.81 -10.67 0.70
C LEU A 261 -6.66 -9.35 1.45
N TRP A 262 -5.69 -8.53 1.10
CA TRP A 262 -5.56 -7.18 1.66
C TRP A 262 -6.87 -6.39 1.48
N HIS A 263 -7.38 -6.35 0.27
CA HIS A 263 -8.60 -5.60 -0.05
C HIS A 263 -9.84 -6.14 0.68
N ARG A 264 -9.94 -7.44 0.88
CA ARG A 264 -11.11 -8.07 1.54
C ARG A 264 -11.06 -8.01 3.07
N LEU A 265 -9.87 -7.95 3.66
CA LEU A 265 -9.72 -8.14 5.09
C LEU A 265 -9.29 -6.87 5.83
N MET A 266 -8.39 -6.06 5.24
CA MET A 266 -7.87 -4.85 5.88
C MET A 266 -8.84 -3.69 5.66
N GLY A 267 -9.38 -3.16 6.74
CA GLY A 267 -10.26 -1.98 6.69
C GLY A 267 -9.47 -0.68 6.52
N THR A 268 -10.18 0.42 6.33
CA THR A 268 -9.57 1.74 6.07
C THR A 268 -9.04 2.43 7.33
N LYS A 269 -9.43 1.99 8.53
CA LYS A 269 -8.91 2.53 9.79
C LYS A 269 -7.65 1.76 10.21
N VAL A 270 -6.51 2.43 10.17
CA VAL A 270 -5.19 1.88 10.52
C VAL A 270 -4.96 1.96 12.02
N LEU A 271 -4.45 0.91 12.61
CA LEU A 271 -4.13 0.87 14.05
C LEU A 271 -2.64 1.01 14.28
N ALA A 272 -2.25 1.74 15.31
CA ALA A 272 -0.86 1.79 15.74
C ALA A 272 -0.44 0.38 16.18
N THR A 273 0.58 -0.17 15.51
CA THR A 273 1.04 -1.54 15.73
C THR A 273 2.50 -1.50 16.16
N THR A 274 2.80 -2.15 17.29
CA THR A 274 4.17 -2.42 17.74
C THR A 274 4.43 -3.91 17.72
N PHE A 275 5.61 -4.31 17.28
CA PHE A 275 6.08 -5.69 17.35
C PHE A 275 7.33 -5.78 18.23
N ASN A 276 7.27 -6.57 19.27
CA ASN A 276 8.40 -6.84 20.16
C ASN A 276 8.95 -8.23 19.87
N GLY A 277 10.00 -8.30 19.07
CA GLY A 277 10.62 -9.54 18.65
C GLY A 277 11.68 -9.33 17.57
N THR A 278 11.89 -10.34 16.75
CA THR A 278 12.85 -10.27 15.64
C THR A 278 12.39 -9.31 14.54
N ASN A 279 13.31 -8.54 13.97
CA ASN A 279 13.01 -7.66 12.82
C ASN A 279 12.62 -8.42 11.54
N LYS A 280 12.77 -9.76 11.52
CA LYS A 280 12.30 -10.62 10.42
C LYS A 280 10.78 -10.78 10.37
N ILE A 281 10.06 -10.39 11.42
CA ILE A 281 8.60 -10.34 11.42
C ILE A 281 8.15 -8.91 11.15
N ARG A 282 7.29 -8.75 10.12
CA ARG A 282 6.58 -7.50 9.85
C ARG A 282 5.15 -7.64 10.32
N ALA A 283 4.62 -6.62 10.99
CA ALA A 283 3.28 -6.66 11.58
C ALA A 283 2.51 -5.37 11.32
N TYR A 284 1.28 -5.50 10.82
CA TYR A 284 0.38 -4.39 10.52
C TYR A 284 -1.03 -4.75 10.98
N ALA A 285 -1.74 -3.81 11.60
CA ALA A 285 -3.09 -4.02 12.07
C ALA A 285 -4.04 -2.91 11.57
N HIS A 286 -5.20 -3.32 11.13
CA HIS A 286 -6.30 -2.43 10.75
C HIS A 286 -7.58 -2.88 11.47
N CYS A 287 -8.57 -2.01 11.56
CA CYS A 287 -9.92 -2.49 11.81
C CYS A 287 -10.30 -3.48 10.71
N ALA A 288 -11.02 -4.54 11.04
CA ALA A 288 -11.52 -5.47 10.05
C ALA A 288 -12.47 -4.76 9.07
N ARG A 289 -12.43 -5.15 7.77
CA ARG A 289 -13.13 -4.38 6.73
C ARG A 289 -14.66 -4.43 6.88
N ASP A 290 -15.22 -5.62 6.91
CA ASP A 290 -16.68 -5.82 6.84
C ASP A 290 -17.21 -6.58 8.07
N SER A 291 -16.50 -6.49 9.20
CA SER A 291 -16.87 -7.14 10.45
C SER A 291 -16.32 -6.37 11.65
N PRO A 292 -16.87 -6.58 12.86
CA PRO A 292 -16.24 -6.07 14.08
C PRO A 292 -14.82 -6.60 14.27
N GLY A 293 -14.05 -5.91 15.13
CA GLY A 293 -12.71 -6.34 15.51
C GLY A 293 -11.60 -5.85 14.59
N ILE A 294 -10.51 -6.59 14.53
CA ILE A 294 -9.30 -6.21 13.78
C ILE A 294 -8.90 -7.27 12.78
N THR A 295 -8.15 -6.85 11.78
CA THR A 295 -7.33 -7.72 10.93
C THR A 295 -5.88 -7.40 11.14
N LEU A 296 -5.08 -8.44 11.36
CA LEU A 296 -3.64 -8.40 11.50
C LEU A 296 -2.99 -9.05 10.28
N LEU A 297 -1.98 -8.39 9.73
CA LEU A 297 -1.07 -8.95 8.74
C LEU A 297 0.27 -9.21 9.39
N LEU A 298 0.76 -10.44 9.27
CA LEU A 298 2.08 -10.89 9.72
C LEU A 298 2.87 -11.44 8.53
N ILE A 299 4.11 -10.98 8.36
CA ILE A 299 5.02 -11.43 7.31
C ILE A 299 6.28 -11.97 7.97
N ASN A 300 6.64 -13.22 7.72
CA ASN A 300 7.89 -13.83 8.22
C ASN A 300 8.94 -13.93 7.11
N LEU A 301 9.94 -13.07 7.18
CA LEU A 301 11.07 -13.02 6.26
C LEU A 301 12.19 -14.03 6.62
N SER A 302 12.04 -14.79 7.71
CA SER A 302 13.00 -15.83 8.11
C SER A 302 12.74 -17.13 7.39
N GLY A 303 13.78 -17.76 6.83
CA GLY A 303 13.67 -19.06 6.15
C GLY A 303 13.74 -20.28 7.07
N ASN A 304 14.11 -20.08 8.33
CA ASN A 304 14.39 -21.18 9.25
C ASN A 304 13.70 -21.09 10.60
N THR A 305 13.00 -19.98 10.89
CA THR A 305 12.41 -19.73 12.19
C THR A 305 10.90 -19.61 12.09
N LYS A 306 10.17 -20.55 12.68
CA LYS A 306 8.75 -20.41 13.00
C LYS A 306 8.62 -19.41 14.15
N THR A 307 7.70 -18.46 14.05
CA THR A 307 7.44 -17.49 15.12
C THR A 307 6.03 -17.69 15.64
N GLU A 308 5.87 -17.76 16.96
CA GLU A 308 4.58 -17.78 17.63
C GLU A 308 4.27 -16.39 18.17
N VAL A 309 3.11 -15.86 17.82
CA VAL A 309 2.73 -14.47 18.02
C VAL A 309 1.49 -14.38 18.89
N SER A 310 1.56 -13.54 19.92
CA SER A 310 0.40 -13.15 20.73
C SER A 310 0.04 -11.69 20.47
N VAL A 311 -1.25 -11.37 20.52
CA VAL A 311 -1.80 -10.06 20.23
C VAL A 311 -2.51 -9.52 21.47
N THR A 312 -2.14 -8.32 21.90
CA THR A 312 -2.79 -7.63 23.03
C THR A 312 -3.20 -6.23 22.65
N ALA A 313 -4.32 -5.77 23.22
CA ALA A 313 -4.69 -4.36 23.18
C ALA A 313 -3.89 -3.61 24.26
N GLN A 314 -3.20 -2.54 23.90
CA GLN A 314 -2.68 -1.60 24.90
C GLN A 314 -3.64 -0.42 25.03
N ALA A 315 -3.97 -0.05 26.26
CA ALA A 315 -4.63 1.23 26.50
C ALA A 315 -3.71 2.36 26.04
N ALA A 316 -4.25 3.31 25.28
CA ALA A 316 -3.49 4.51 24.94
C ALA A 316 -3.03 5.18 26.25
N PRO A 317 -1.78 5.66 26.34
CA PRO A 317 -1.37 6.50 27.47
C PRO A 317 -2.35 7.67 27.58
N ALA A 318 -2.87 7.93 28.78
CA ALA A 318 -3.73 9.07 29.03
C ALA A 318 -3.02 10.33 28.52
N ALA A 319 -3.60 11.01 27.56
CA ALA A 319 -3.07 12.26 27.03
C ALA A 319 -2.99 13.25 28.19
N GLY A 320 -1.77 13.60 28.62
CA GLY A 320 -1.52 14.65 29.56
C GLY A 320 -2.22 15.93 29.07
N ALA A 321 -2.98 16.55 29.95
CA ALA A 321 -3.75 17.74 29.65
C ALA A 321 -2.82 18.90 29.21
N HIS A 322 -2.60 19.07 27.92
CA HIS A 322 -2.13 20.31 27.32
C HIS A 322 -3.31 20.97 26.60
N LYS A 323 -3.70 22.09 27.16
CA LYS A 323 -4.72 23.00 26.61
C LYS A 323 -4.22 23.57 25.27
N HIS A 324 -5.17 23.69 24.34
CA HIS A 324 -5.17 24.40 23.05
C HIS A 324 -4.65 23.66 21.80
N GLY A 325 -5.56 23.45 20.88
CA GLY A 325 -5.31 23.41 19.43
C GLY A 325 -5.74 22.12 18.73
N ALA A 326 -6.77 22.23 17.90
CA ALA A 326 -7.17 21.39 16.77
C ALA A 326 -7.24 19.87 16.99
N ARG A 327 -8.47 19.39 17.14
CA ARG A 327 -8.86 17.98 17.05
C ARG A 327 -8.61 17.44 15.64
N THR A 328 -7.51 16.72 15.44
CA THR A 328 -7.43 15.68 14.42
C THR A 328 -7.61 14.35 15.14
N GLY A 329 -8.75 13.69 14.89
CA GLY A 329 -9.14 12.47 15.61
C GLY A 329 -8.35 11.26 15.15
N TYR A 330 -7.22 10.98 15.80
CA TYR A 330 -6.63 9.65 15.82
C TYR A 330 -6.90 9.02 17.18
N THR A 331 -7.86 8.10 17.23
CA THR A 331 -8.04 7.22 18.37
C THR A 331 -6.89 6.21 18.33
N THR A 332 -5.91 6.39 19.20
CA THR A 332 -4.77 5.49 19.34
C THR A 332 -5.17 4.21 20.06
N ALA A 333 -5.78 3.26 19.34
CA ALA A 333 -5.76 1.88 19.80
C ALA A 333 -4.40 1.29 19.39
N GLN A 334 -3.58 0.94 20.36
CA GLN A 334 -2.28 0.33 20.13
C GLN A 334 -2.42 -1.18 20.20
N VAL A 335 -2.02 -1.88 19.14
CA VAL A 335 -1.92 -3.35 19.09
C VAL A 335 -0.47 -3.71 19.37
N SER A 336 -0.22 -4.43 20.46
CA SER A 336 1.09 -4.98 20.77
C SER A 336 1.15 -6.44 20.32
N VAL A 337 2.14 -6.74 19.50
CA VAL A 337 2.41 -8.07 18.97
C VAL A 337 3.72 -8.54 19.58
N THR A 338 3.70 -9.64 20.31
CA THR A 338 4.88 -10.18 21.02
C THR A 338 5.23 -11.57 20.50
N ASN A 339 6.53 -11.83 20.36
CA ASN A 339 7.04 -13.17 20.12
C ASN A 339 7.04 -13.96 21.44
N GLN A 340 6.38 -15.12 21.49
CA GLN A 340 6.58 -16.07 22.56
C GLN A 340 7.82 -16.91 22.21
N ALA A 341 8.92 -16.69 22.93
CA ALA A 341 10.05 -17.60 22.86
C ALA A 341 9.56 -18.98 23.35
N ALA A 342 9.78 -20.01 22.54
CA ALA A 342 9.54 -21.39 22.95
C ALA A 342 10.30 -21.64 24.26
N ALA A 343 9.59 -21.96 25.35
CA ALA A 343 10.20 -22.35 26.58
C ALA A 343 10.98 -23.65 26.33
N ALA A 344 12.30 -23.53 26.24
CA ALA A 344 13.19 -24.69 26.20
C ALA A 344 13.01 -25.45 27.50
N GLY A 345 12.43 -26.63 27.42
CA GLY A 345 12.27 -27.55 28.56
C GLY A 345 13.63 -28.01 29.06
N GLU A 346 14.16 -27.38 30.09
CA GLU A 346 15.23 -27.95 30.88
C GLU A 346 14.62 -28.88 31.91
N HIS A 347 14.72 -30.18 31.70
CA HIS A 347 14.61 -31.18 32.77
C HIS A 347 15.81 -31.04 33.68
N LYS A 348 15.61 -30.52 34.90
CA LYS A 348 16.50 -30.73 36.02
C LYS A 348 15.72 -31.31 37.20
N HIS A 349 16.24 -32.45 37.66
CA HIS A 349 15.82 -33.17 38.87
C HIS A 349 16.02 -32.36 40.17
N GLY A 350 15.04 -32.43 41.02
CA GLY A 350 15.22 -32.62 42.47
C GLY A 350 15.44 -31.38 43.32
N GLY A 351 14.46 -31.08 44.16
CA GLY A 351 14.68 -30.23 45.34
C GLY A 351 13.37 -29.66 45.91
N ARG A 352 12.75 -30.38 46.85
CA ARG A 352 11.63 -29.89 47.67
C ARG A 352 12.07 -28.67 48.49
N ARG A 353 11.43 -27.51 48.28
CA ARG A 353 11.29 -26.47 49.32
C ARG A 353 9.89 -25.84 49.22
N HIS A 354 9.22 -25.81 50.40
CA HIS A 354 7.98 -25.10 50.61
C HIS A 354 8.18 -23.60 50.39
N GLY A 355 7.39 -23.01 49.51
CA GLY A 355 7.34 -21.58 49.26
C GLY A 355 5.93 -21.15 48.86
N ARG A 356 5.40 -20.18 49.58
CA ARG A 356 4.07 -19.59 49.49
C ARG A 356 3.65 -19.25 48.06
N LYS A 357 2.43 -19.67 47.70
CA LYS A 357 1.74 -19.20 46.47
C LYS A 357 1.48 -17.70 46.58
N PHE A 358 2.24 -16.92 45.86
CA PHE A 358 1.81 -15.57 45.43
C PHE A 358 1.02 -15.75 44.14
N GLY A 359 -0.29 -15.50 44.21
CA GLY A 359 -1.13 -15.43 43.05
C GLY A 359 -0.65 -14.26 42.18
N HIS A 360 -0.15 -14.55 40.97
CA HIS A 360 0.03 -13.53 39.94
C HIS A 360 -1.36 -13.16 39.44
N ALA A 361 -1.78 -11.95 39.72
CA ALA A 361 -2.91 -11.34 39.02
C ALA A 361 -2.57 -11.30 37.53
N PRO A 362 -3.50 -11.71 36.64
CA PRO A 362 -3.29 -11.56 35.21
C PRO A 362 -3.10 -10.07 34.86
N ALA A 363 -2.12 -9.78 34.01
CA ALA A 363 -1.89 -8.44 33.51
C ALA A 363 -3.18 -7.89 32.82
N PRO A 364 -3.58 -6.64 33.08
CA PRO A 364 -4.79 -6.07 32.49
C PRO A 364 -4.62 -5.92 30.98
N GLY A 365 -5.39 -6.65 30.17
CA GLY A 365 -5.35 -6.53 28.70
C GLY A 365 -6.03 -7.63 27.91
N PHE A 366 -6.38 -8.75 28.51
CA PHE A 366 -7.26 -9.73 27.90
C PHE A 366 -8.68 -9.55 28.48
N ALA A 367 -9.63 -9.04 27.65
CA ALA A 367 -10.95 -9.62 27.76
C ALA A 367 -10.74 -11.10 27.40
N ALA A 368 -10.81 -12.00 28.36
CA ALA A 368 -10.73 -13.42 28.12
C ALA A 368 -11.67 -13.71 26.94
N ALA A 369 -11.15 -14.29 25.85
CA ALA A 369 -12.00 -14.76 24.78
C ALA A 369 -13.06 -15.64 25.45
N ALA A 370 -14.33 -15.44 25.14
CA ALA A 370 -15.38 -16.31 25.62
C ALA A 370 -14.97 -17.75 25.29
N ASP A 371 -15.17 -18.69 26.21
CA ASP A 371 -14.83 -20.10 26.01
C ASP A 371 -15.39 -20.55 24.65
N GLY A 372 -14.51 -21.06 23.76
CA GLY A 372 -14.87 -21.49 22.41
C GLY A 372 -14.79 -20.37 21.34
N ALA A 373 -14.31 -19.16 21.65
CA ALA A 373 -14.12 -18.13 20.64
C ALA A 373 -13.04 -18.53 19.62
N THR A 374 -13.31 -18.33 18.32
CA THR A 374 -12.37 -18.61 17.25
C THR A 374 -11.99 -17.33 16.50
N ARG A 375 -10.84 -17.36 15.85
CA ARG A 375 -10.40 -16.37 14.87
C ARG A 375 -10.22 -17.02 13.50
N ASP A 376 -10.24 -16.23 12.45
CA ASP A 376 -10.01 -16.70 11.10
C ASP A 376 -8.55 -16.44 10.70
N GLU A 377 -7.85 -17.47 10.23
CA GLU A 377 -6.47 -17.38 9.76
C GLU A 377 -6.35 -17.76 8.28
N TYR A 378 -5.57 -16.98 7.55
CA TYR A 378 -5.26 -17.15 6.13
C TYR A 378 -3.74 -17.25 5.97
N HIS A 379 -3.22 -18.48 5.88
CA HIS A 379 -1.80 -18.74 5.76
C HIS A 379 -1.39 -18.86 4.30
N LEU A 380 -0.55 -17.94 3.83
CA LEU A 380 -0.01 -17.92 2.49
C LEU A 380 1.43 -18.47 2.50
N THR A 381 1.68 -19.47 1.68
CA THR A 381 2.99 -20.09 1.53
C THR A 381 3.29 -20.37 0.05
N PRO A 382 4.57 -20.42 -0.36
CA PRO A 382 4.92 -20.84 -1.72
C PRO A 382 4.75 -22.35 -1.89
N LYS A 383 4.33 -22.80 -3.07
CA LYS A 383 4.27 -24.23 -3.39
C LYS A 383 5.67 -24.84 -3.31
N GLY A 384 5.78 -25.97 -2.60
CA GLY A 384 7.05 -26.67 -2.40
C GLY A 384 8.08 -25.95 -1.54
N GLY A 385 7.72 -24.85 -0.86
CA GLY A 385 8.65 -24.00 -0.11
C GLY A 385 9.55 -23.13 -1.00
N ASP A 386 9.38 -23.15 -2.32
CA ASP A 386 10.18 -22.39 -3.26
C ASP A 386 9.68 -20.96 -3.40
N LEU A 387 10.49 -20.00 -2.96
CA LEU A 387 10.20 -18.57 -3.04
C LEU A 387 9.98 -18.07 -4.49
N ARG A 388 10.52 -18.76 -5.48
CA ARG A 388 10.36 -18.45 -6.91
C ARG A 388 9.09 -19.06 -7.50
N SER A 389 8.30 -19.78 -6.69
CA SER A 389 7.05 -20.37 -7.16
C SER A 389 6.04 -19.29 -7.59
N GLN A 390 5.49 -19.46 -8.79
CA GLN A 390 4.33 -18.68 -9.26
C GLN A 390 3.00 -19.26 -8.75
N VAL A 391 3.04 -20.33 -7.95
CA VAL A 391 1.87 -20.92 -7.31
C VAL A 391 1.90 -20.61 -5.80
N MET A 392 0.89 -19.87 -5.35
CA MET A 392 0.65 -19.58 -3.94
C MET A 392 -0.29 -20.62 -3.35
N LEU A 393 -0.01 -21.05 -2.13
CA LEU A 393 -0.91 -21.88 -1.34
C LEU A 393 -1.63 -21.01 -0.30
N LEU A 394 -2.93 -21.23 -0.15
CA LEU A 394 -3.73 -20.72 0.99
C LEU A 394 -4.12 -21.91 1.88
N ASN A 395 -3.68 -21.88 3.12
CA ASN A 395 -3.94 -22.97 4.09
C ASN A 395 -3.55 -24.35 3.51
N GLY A 396 -2.42 -24.41 2.79
CA GLY A 396 -1.89 -25.61 2.15
C GLY A 396 -2.55 -26.00 0.82
N ARG A 397 -3.57 -25.27 0.35
CA ARG A 397 -4.26 -25.54 -0.92
C ARG A 397 -3.80 -24.55 -2.00
N ALA A 398 -3.47 -25.06 -3.18
CA ALA A 398 -3.04 -24.21 -4.29
C ALA A 398 -4.18 -23.29 -4.74
N LEU A 399 -3.86 -22.00 -4.91
CA LEU A 399 -4.76 -21.02 -5.51
C LEU A 399 -4.60 -21.10 -7.04
N ALA A 400 -5.67 -21.48 -7.70
CA ALA A 400 -5.76 -21.51 -9.16
C ALA A 400 -7.17 -21.08 -9.59
N THR A 401 -7.27 -20.41 -10.72
CA THR A 401 -8.56 -20.04 -11.31
C THR A 401 -9.31 -21.30 -11.82
N GLY A 402 -10.62 -21.22 -11.79
CA GLY A 402 -11.46 -22.21 -12.48
C GLY A 402 -11.24 -22.18 -14.00
N ALA A 403 -11.74 -23.18 -14.70
CA ALA A 403 -11.68 -23.26 -16.16
C ALA A 403 -12.41 -22.08 -16.85
N ASP A 404 -13.38 -21.49 -16.17
CA ASP A 404 -14.14 -20.30 -16.57
C ASP A 404 -13.43 -18.96 -16.20
N GLY A 405 -12.22 -19.02 -15.64
CA GLY A 405 -11.49 -17.86 -15.13
C GLY A 405 -11.94 -17.37 -13.75
N SER A 406 -12.86 -18.07 -13.08
CA SER A 406 -13.32 -17.70 -11.75
C SER A 406 -12.19 -17.77 -10.72
N ILE A 407 -12.16 -16.77 -9.83
CA ILE A 407 -11.21 -16.73 -8.72
C ILE A 407 -11.63 -17.74 -7.64
N PRO A 408 -10.71 -18.57 -7.12
CA PRO A 408 -11.03 -19.54 -6.07
C PRO A 408 -11.52 -18.85 -4.79
N ARG A 409 -12.35 -19.54 -4.03
CA ARG A 409 -12.72 -19.06 -2.71
C ARG A 409 -11.51 -18.98 -1.79
N LEU A 410 -11.35 -17.84 -1.13
CA LEU A 410 -10.29 -17.60 -0.16
C LEU A 410 -10.85 -17.86 1.25
N GLU A 411 -10.91 -19.14 1.63
CA GLU A 411 -11.50 -19.55 2.89
C GLU A 411 -10.46 -19.60 4.00
N PRO A 412 -10.76 -19.06 5.21
CA PRO A 412 -9.90 -19.17 6.36
C PRO A 412 -9.90 -20.58 6.96
N VAL A 413 -8.91 -20.84 7.82
CA VAL A 413 -9.02 -21.84 8.86
C VAL A 413 -9.47 -21.17 10.15
N LYS A 414 -10.37 -21.81 10.89
CA LYS A 414 -10.79 -21.34 12.21
C LYS A 414 -9.87 -21.93 13.27
N VAL A 415 -9.27 -21.05 14.07
CA VAL A 415 -8.33 -21.40 15.13
C VAL A 415 -8.88 -20.86 16.45
N ASP A 416 -8.69 -21.60 17.53
CA ASP A 416 -9.04 -21.15 18.87
C ASP A 416 -8.31 -19.83 19.18
N ALA A 417 -9.06 -18.82 19.61
CA ALA A 417 -8.53 -17.49 19.87
C ALA A 417 -7.51 -17.44 21.01
N ALA A 418 -7.52 -18.41 21.92
CA ALA A 418 -6.55 -18.52 23.02
C ALA A 418 -5.17 -19.04 22.56
N GLN A 419 -5.09 -19.69 21.41
CA GLN A 419 -3.83 -20.21 20.88
C GLN A 419 -2.94 -19.07 20.32
N PRO A 420 -1.60 -19.17 20.39
CA PRO A 420 -0.73 -18.24 19.67
C PRO A 420 -0.91 -18.37 18.16
N ILE A 421 -0.66 -17.29 17.44
CA ILE A 421 -0.65 -17.29 15.97
C ILE A 421 0.68 -17.87 15.50
N ALA A 422 0.64 -18.97 14.77
CA ALA A 422 1.83 -19.61 14.23
C ALA A 422 2.20 -19.01 12.85
N VAL A 423 3.36 -18.35 12.75
CA VAL A 423 3.87 -17.79 11.49
C VAL A 423 5.06 -18.63 11.02
N ALA A 424 4.84 -19.46 10.02
CA ALA A 424 5.85 -20.38 9.48
C ALA A 424 7.02 -19.61 8.82
N PRO A 425 8.19 -20.25 8.63
CA PRO A 425 9.25 -19.67 7.82
C PRO A 425 8.74 -19.30 6.42
N TYR A 426 9.19 -18.16 5.89
CA TYR A 426 8.81 -17.67 4.55
C TYR A 426 7.30 -17.72 4.29
N SER A 427 6.51 -17.19 5.23
CA SER A 427 5.05 -17.17 5.09
C SER A 427 4.46 -15.80 5.40
N ILE A 428 3.22 -15.64 4.97
CA ILE A 428 2.38 -14.48 5.25
C ILE A 428 1.10 -14.99 5.89
N VAL A 429 0.63 -14.31 6.94
CA VAL A 429 -0.60 -14.69 7.63
C VAL A 429 -1.47 -13.46 7.79
N PHE A 430 -2.71 -13.53 7.27
CA PHE A 430 -3.77 -12.60 7.68
C PHE A 430 -4.59 -13.25 8.79
N VAL A 431 -4.89 -12.47 9.83
CA VAL A 431 -5.66 -12.96 10.99
C VAL A 431 -6.79 -11.99 11.26
N ARG A 432 -8.05 -12.47 11.16
CA ARG A 432 -9.22 -11.70 11.54
C ARG A 432 -9.69 -12.12 12.93
N ILE A 433 -9.71 -11.15 13.86
CA ILE A 433 -10.08 -11.35 15.27
C ILE A 433 -11.33 -10.52 15.54
N SER A 434 -12.51 -11.11 15.36
CA SER A 434 -13.80 -10.39 15.41
C SER A 434 -14.19 -9.91 16.81
N HIS A 435 -13.73 -10.62 17.85
CA HIS A 435 -14.00 -10.28 19.26
C HIS A 435 -12.93 -9.39 19.90
N PHE A 436 -11.95 -8.91 19.12
CA PHE A 436 -10.94 -7.99 19.61
C PHE A 436 -11.54 -6.59 19.78
N HIS A 437 -11.58 -6.11 21.01
CA HIS A 437 -12.09 -4.78 21.29
C HIS A 437 -11.01 -3.73 21.05
N ALA A 438 -11.18 -2.96 19.96
CA ALA A 438 -10.39 -1.79 19.65
C ALA A 438 -11.33 -0.58 19.54
N PRO A 439 -11.28 0.42 20.45
CA PRO A 439 -12.22 1.55 20.42
C PRO A 439 -12.27 2.31 19.10
N ALA A 440 -11.17 2.29 18.34
CA ALA A 440 -11.11 2.90 17.01
C ALA A 440 -11.92 2.13 15.95
N CYS A 441 -12.29 0.87 16.21
CA CYS A 441 -12.97 -0.01 15.26
C CYS A 441 -14.47 -0.18 15.53
N SER A 442 -14.97 0.46 16.56
CA SER A 442 -16.41 0.54 16.91
C SER A 442 -17.11 1.67 16.18
#